data_5c69c6af88782c0158b60836fa4d54de
#
_entry.id   5c69c6af88782c0158b60836fa4d54de
#
_cell.length_a   1.000
_cell.length_b   1.000
_cell.length_c   1.000
_cell.angle_alpha   90.00
_cell.angle_beta   90.00
_cell.angle_gamma   90.00
#
_symmetry.space_group_name_H-M   'P 1'
#
loop_
_entity.id
_entity.type
_entity.pdbx_description
1 polymer ?
#
loop_
_entity_poly.entity_id
_entity_poly.type
_entity_poly.pdbx_seq_one_letter_code
_entity_poly.pdbx_strand_id
1 'polypeptide(L)'
;MRKIGSIVLLLFAASMVPAQESIRPAQRGSEIDLEHTKWIDSVMRSILTVKPGATRKDLLRVFTEEGGLSTRTHRAYAYKHCPYIKVDVEFAPVGNEDNGFTEMPEDKISTISRPYLEYRIAD
;
A
#
# COMPACT_ATOMS: atom_id res chain seq x y z
N MET A 1 21.55 -80.79 32.79
CA MET A 1 20.49 -80.35 31.88
C MET A 1 20.12 -78.91 32.27
N ARG A 2 20.60 -77.89 31.55
CA ARG A 2 20.27 -76.52 31.83
C ARG A 2 19.61 -75.92 30.57
N LYS A 3 18.33 -75.59 30.72
CA LYS A 3 17.58 -74.84 29.65
C LYS A 3 17.92 -73.37 29.72
N ILE A 4 18.50 -72.88 28.65
CA ILE A 4 18.77 -71.41 28.46
C ILE A 4 17.55 -70.84 27.80
N GLY A 5 16.80 -70.01 28.53
CA GLY A 5 15.70 -69.25 27.99
C GLY A 5 16.20 -68.04 27.22
N SER A 6 15.87 -67.97 25.93
CA SER A 6 16.14 -66.76 25.07
C SER A 6 15.12 -65.69 25.39
N ILE A 7 15.58 -64.60 25.95
CA ILE A 7 14.78 -63.36 26.11
C ILE A 7 14.88 -62.57 24.80
N VAL A 8 13.79 -62.53 24.06
CA VAL A 8 13.66 -61.64 22.90
C VAL A 8 13.26 -60.25 23.37
N LEU A 9 14.21 -59.31 23.29
CA LEU A 9 13.95 -57.90 23.62
C LEU A 9 13.34 -57.22 22.38
N LEU A 10 12.03 -56.95 22.41
CA LEU A 10 11.33 -56.15 21.40
C LEU A 10 11.56 -54.68 21.65
N LEU A 11 12.44 -54.05 20.85
CA LEU A 11 12.63 -52.62 20.79
C LEU A 11 11.48 -51.98 19.98
N PHE A 12 10.53 -51.36 20.68
CA PHE A 12 9.55 -50.47 20.07
C PHE A 12 10.23 -49.12 19.73
N ALA A 13 10.56 -48.92 18.45
CA ALA A 13 10.92 -47.60 17.97
C ALA A 13 9.65 -46.76 17.85
N ALA A 14 9.46 -45.85 18.81
CA ALA A 14 8.43 -44.82 18.71
C ALA A 14 8.83 -43.81 17.65
N SER A 15 8.24 -43.89 16.46
CA SER A 15 8.36 -42.89 15.43
C SER A 15 7.62 -41.62 15.90
N MET A 16 8.35 -40.63 16.38
CA MET A 16 7.83 -39.26 16.54
C MET A 16 7.62 -38.68 15.17
N VAL A 17 6.40 -38.72 14.66
CA VAL A 17 5.96 -37.90 13.53
C VAL A 17 5.81 -36.49 14.05
N PRO A 18 6.55 -35.48 13.51
CA PRO A 18 6.29 -34.10 13.88
C PRO A 18 4.87 -33.76 13.41
N ALA A 19 4.03 -33.34 14.35
CA ALA A 19 2.72 -32.80 14.05
C ALA A 19 2.92 -31.56 13.16
N GLN A 20 2.64 -31.69 11.86
CA GLN A 20 2.50 -30.53 11.00
C GLN A 20 1.30 -29.75 11.51
N GLU A 21 1.58 -28.68 12.19
CA GLU A 21 0.60 -27.70 12.62
C GLU A 21 0.01 -27.06 11.37
N SER A 22 -1.03 -27.69 10.83
CA SER A 22 -1.80 -27.16 9.72
C SER A 22 -2.51 -25.91 10.23
N ILE A 23 -1.97 -24.74 9.88
CA ILE A 23 -2.57 -23.43 10.15
C ILE A 23 -4.02 -23.48 9.69
N ARG A 24 -4.96 -23.37 10.63
CA ARG A 24 -6.40 -23.45 10.35
C ARG A 24 -6.79 -22.34 9.39
N PRO A 25 -7.69 -22.59 8.41
CA PRO A 25 -8.07 -21.56 7.40
C PRO A 25 -8.56 -20.24 8.01
N ALA A 26 -9.22 -20.28 9.16
CA ALA A 26 -9.68 -19.09 9.87
C ALA A 26 -8.53 -18.22 10.43
N GLN A 27 -7.40 -18.82 10.85
CA GLN A 27 -6.24 -18.08 11.33
C GLN A 27 -5.51 -17.39 10.18
N ARG A 28 -5.46 -18.03 9.01
CA ARG A 28 -4.85 -17.43 7.79
C ARG A 28 -5.63 -16.21 7.31
N GLY A 29 -6.97 -16.23 7.35
CA GLY A 29 -7.81 -15.09 7.01
C GLY A 29 -7.54 -13.88 7.91
N SER A 30 -7.51 -14.06 9.22
CA SER A 30 -7.27 -12.97 10.19
C SER A 30 -5.86 -12.37 10.08
N GLU A 31 -4.86 -13.16 9.72
CA GLU A 31 -3.49 -12.69 9.51
C GLU A 31 -3.39 -11.81 8.25
N ILE A 32 -4.00 -12.24 7.14
CA ILE A 32 -4.08 -11.45 5.90
C ILE A 32 -4.81 -10.13 6.15
N ASP A 33 -5.92 -10.14 6.86
CA ASP A 33 -6.70 -8.93 7.18
C ASP A 33 -5.87 -7.94 8.01
N LEU A 34 -5.07 -8.43 8.96
CA LEU A 34 -4.19 -7.60 9.77
C LEU A 34 -3.06 -6.97 8.94
N GLU A 35 -2.46 -7.72 8.03
CA GLU A 35 -1.42 -7.20 7.12
C GLU A 35 -1.99 -6.14 6.18
N HIS A 36 -3.16 -6.37 5.58
CA HIS A 36 -3.84 -5.38 4.75
C HIS A 36 -4.17 -4.11 5.52
N THR A 37 -4.65 -4.24 6.76
CA THR A 37 -4.95 -3.09 7.62
C THR A 37 -3.69 -2.27 7.91
N LYS A 38 -2.58 -2.89 8.23
CA LYS A 38 -1.29 -2.22 8.46
C LYS A 38 -0.80 -1.51 7.19
N TRP A 39 -0.95 -2.16 6.03
CA TRP A 39 -0.60 -1.56 4.76
C TRP A 39 -1.45 -0.32 4.47
N ILE A 40 -2.77 -0.40 4.62
CA ILE A 40 -3.68 0.74 4.44
C ILE A 40 -3.31 1.89 5.38
N ASP A 41 -3.04 1.60 6.66
CA ASP A 41 -2.62 2.62 7.63
C ASP A 41 -1.34 3.33 7.18
N SER A 42 -0.34 2.59 6.71
CA SER A 42 0.92 3.16 6.21
C SER A 42 0.71 4.03 4.96
N VAL A 43 -0.16 3.60 4.04
CA VAL A 43 -0.54 4.35 2.84
C VAL A 43 -1.23 5.66 3.23
N MET A 44 -2.21 5.60 4.12
CA MET A 44 -2.94 6.77 4.58
C MET A 44 -2.01 7.78 5.28
N ARG A 45 -1.07 7.32 6.10
CA ARG A 45 -0.05 8.20 6.71
C ARG A 45 0.81 8.87 5.64
N SER A 46 1.26 8.15 4.63
CA SER A 46 2.04 8.70 3.53
C SER A 46 1.27 9.78 2.76
N ILE A 47 0.02 9.50 2.41
CA ILE A 47 -0.85 10.45 1.70
C ILE A 47 -1.07 11.72 2.52
N LEU A 48 -1.33 11.58 3.82
CA LEU A 48 -1.60 12.71 4.72
C LEU A 48 -0.37 13.58 5.02
N THR A 49 0.82 13.19 4.56
CA THR A 49 2.00 14.09 4.62
C THR A 49 1.88 15.26 3.66
N VAL A 50 1.11 15.09 2.57
CA VAL A 50 0.86 16.15 1.58
C VAL A 50 -0.32 16.99 2.04
N LYS A 51 -0.10 18.28 2.25
CA LYS A 51 -1.07 19.22 2.83
C LYS A 51 -1.16 20.49 1.97
N PRO A 52 -2.26 21.26 2.10
CA PRO A 52 -2.31 22.61 1.57
C PRO A 52 -1.09 23.44 1.96
N GLY A 53 -0.55 24.22 1.03
CA GLY A 53 0.69 24.96 1.20
C GLY A 53 1.96 24.25 0.73
N ALA A 54 1.93 22.92 0.58
CA ALA A 54 3.00 22.18 -0.08
C ALA A 54 3.07 22.51 -1.57
N THR A 55 4.21 22.27 -2.21
CA THR A 55 4.40 22.53 -3.63
C THR A 55 3.98 21.33 -4.50
N ARG A 56 3.74 21.56 -5.80
CA ARG A 56 3.55 20.48 -6.78
C ARG A 56 4.72 19.50 -6.76
N LYS A 57 5.94 19.99 -6.62
CA LYS A 57 7.14 19.16 -6.48
C LYS A 57 7.09 18.24 -5.26
N ASP A 58 6.59 18.72 -4.12
CA ASP A 58 6.43 17.89 -2.91
C ASP A 58 5.33 16.83 -3.09
N LEU A 59 4.22 17.21 -3.74
CA LEU A 59 3.15 16.28 -4.11
C LEU A 59 3.68 15.11 -4.95
N LEU A 60 4.51 15.40 -5.95
CA LEU A 60 5.07 14.40 -6.86
C LEU A 60 6.08 13.43 -6.21
N ARG A 61 6.44 13.61 -4.96
CA ARG A 61 7.19 12.60 -4.18
C ARG A 61 6.31 11.41 -3.78
N VAL A 62 5.04 11.67 -3.51
CA VAL A 62 4.07 10.69 -3.01
C VAL A 62 3.14 10.21 -4.12
N PHE A 63 2.78 11.10 -5.02
CA PHE A 63 1.82 10.87 -6.09
C PHE A 63 2.47 10.90 -7.47
N THR A 64 1.77 10.36 -8.45
CA THR A 64 2.02 10.53 -9.88
C THR A 64 0.82 11.18 -10.54
N GLU A 65 1.03 11.82 -11.66
CA GLU A 65 -0.04 12.41 -12.45
C GLU A 65 -1.01 11.34 -12.95
N GLU A 66 -2.31 11.61 -12.86
CA GLU A 66 -3.34 10.78 -13.48
C GLU A 66 -3.64 11.33 -14.88
N GLY A 67 -3.97 10.42 -15.80
CA GLY A 67 -4.47 10.79 -17.13
C GLY A 67 -5.82 11.52 -17.07
N GLY A 68 -6.26 12.04 -18.21
CA GLY A 68 -7.53 12.74 -18.34
C GLY A 68 -7.41 14.26 -18.33
N LEU A 69 -8.54 14.92 -18.10
CA LEU A 69 -8.60 16.38 -18.13
C LEU A 69 -7.81 17.01 -17.00
N SER A 70 -6.87 17.87 -17.35
CA SER A 70 -6.07 18.63 -16.41
C SER A 70 -5.96 20.09 -16.80
N THR A 71 -5.82 20.95 -15.81
CA THR A 71 -5.47 22.35 -15.97
C THR A 71 -4.31 22.68 -15.03
N ARG A 72 -3.64 23.82 -15.22
CA ARG A 72 -2.61 24.26 -14.28
C ARG A 72 -3.10 24.30 -12.83
N THR A 73 -4.37 24.66 -12.63
CA THR A 73 -4.94 24.86 -11.30
C THR A 73 -5.68 23.65 -10.74
N HIS A 74 -5.99 22.65 -11.56
CA HIS A 74 -6.74 21.47 -11.11
C HIS A 74 -6.28 20.20 -11.84
N ARG A 75 -5.97 19.16 -11.08
CA ARG A 75 -5.60 17.85 -11.62
C ARG A 75 -5.82 16.73 -10.61
N ALA A 76 -6.19 15.55 -11.11
CA ALA A 76 -6.18 14.31 -10.34
C ALA A 76 -4.77 13.69 -10.29
N TYR A 77 -4.44 13.12 -9.15
CA TYR A 77 -3.18 12.43 -8.92
C TYR A 77 -3.44 11.05 -8.33
N ALA A 78 -2.65 10.06 -8.76
CA ALA A 78 -2.71 8.70 -8.25
C ALA A 78 -1.54 8.44 -7.28
N TYR A 79 -1.80 7.67 -6.20
CA TYR A 79 -0.74 7.27 -5.28
C TYR A 79 0.25 6.33 -5.98
N LYS A 80 1.56 6.58 -5.84
CA LYS A 80 2.61 5.88 -6.60
C LYS A 80 2.61 4.36 -6.44
N HIS A 81 2.26 3.87 -5.24
CA HIS A 81 2.30 2.44 -4.94
C HIS A 81 0.94 1.75 -5.09
N CYS A 82 -0.13 2.51 -5.40
CA CYS A 82 -1.45 1.97 -5.71
C CYS A 82 -2.21 2.95 -6.62
N PRO A 83 -2.25 2.73 -7.93
CA PRO A 83 -2.83 3.67 -8.89
C PRO A 83 -4.35 3.80 -8.78
N TYR A 84 -5.00 2.96 -7.97
CA TYR A 84 -6.43 3.06 -7.68
C TYR A 84 -6.75 4.06 -6.55
N ILE A 85 -5.76 4.50 -5.77
CA ILE A 85 -5.93 5.51 -4.73
C ILE A 85 -5.59 6.85 -5.32
N LYS A 86 -6.57 7.75 -5.37
CA LYS A 86 -6.46 9.05 -6.01
C LYS A 86 -6.83 10.19 -5.08
N VAL A 87 -6.36 11.37 -5.45
CA VAL A 87 -6.73 12.65 -4.85
C VAL A 87 -6.93 13.68 -5.95
N ASP A 88 -7.87 14.59 -5.77
CA ASP A 88 -8.00 15.80 -6.58
C ASP A 88 -7.28 16.94 -5.90
N VAL A 89 -6.49 17.67 -6.67
CA VAL A 89 -5.66 18.76 -6.15
C VAL A 89 -5.94 20.04 -6.91
N GLU A 90 -6.17 21.11 -6.16
CA GLU A 90 -6.21 22.45 -6.68
C GLU A 90 -4.93 23.20 -6.30
N PHE A 91 -4.43 24.00 -7.23
CA PHE A 91 -3.20 24.75 -7.06
C PHE A 91 -3.45 26.25 -7.14
N ALA A 92 -2.72 26.99 -6.32
CA ALA A 92 -2.51 28.41 -6.48
C ALA A 92 -1.23 28.62 -7.31
N PRO A 93 -1.33 29.15 -8.54
CA PRO A 93 -0.19 29.39 -9.39
C PRO A 93 0.80 30.39 -8.78
N VAL A 94 2.09 30.09 -8.92
CA VAL A 94 3.17 31.00 -8.54
C VAL A 94 3.80 31.58 -9.80
N GLY A 95 3.88 32.90 -9.89
CA GLY A 95 4.36 33.59 -11.08
C GLY A 95 3.28 33.82 -12.15
N ASN A 96 3.58 34.70 -13.10
CA ASN A 96 2.60 35.18 -14.07
C ASN A 96 3.15 35.13 -15.51
N GLU A 97 4.13 34.26 -15.77
CA GLU A 97 4.97 34.35 -16.96
C GLU A 97 4.30 33.91 -18.26
N ASP A 98 3.22 33.12 -18.20
CA ASP A 98 2.55 32.59 -19.39
C ASP A 98 1.01 32.58 -19.34
N ASN A 99 0.41 33.59 -18.75
CA ASN A 99 -1.04 33.69 -18.56
C ASN A 99 -1.67 32.48 -17.82
N GLY A 100 -0.87 31.72 -17.07
CA GLY A 100 -1.37 30.67 -16.20
C GLY A 100 -1.63 29.30 -16.85
N PHE A 101 -1.07 29.04 -18.02
CA PHE A 101 -1.26 27.75 -18.70
C PHE A 101 -0.23 26.69 -18.34
N THR A 102 1.02 27.07 -18.07
CA THR A 102 2.10 26.12 -17.77
C THR A 102 2.11 25.72 -16.30
N GLU A 103 2.09 24.42 -16.03
CA GLU A 103 2.25 23.87 -14.69
C GLU A 103 3.68 24.07 -14.17
N MET A 104 3.81 24.67 -12.98
CA MET A 104 5.11 24.96 -12.38
C MET A 104 5.32 24.07 -11.15
N PRO A 105 6.57 23.57 -10.93
CA PRO A 105 6.89 22.76 -9.74
C PRO A 105 6.64 23.49 -8.41
N GLU A 106 6.71 24.80 -8.43
CA GLU A 106 6.54 25.70 -7.27
C GLU A 106 5.09 26.07 -7.01
N ASP A 107 4.14 25.72 -7.91
CA ASP A 107 2.71 25.96 -7.69
C ASP A 107 2.30 25.32 -6.36
N LYS A 108 1.62 26.08 -5.52
CA LYS A 108 1.24 25.63 -4.18
C LYS A 108 -0.12 24.97 -4.17
N ILE A 109 -0.25 23.89 -3.44
CA ILE A 109 -1.54 23.25 -3.19
C ILE A 109 -2.41 24.20 -2.39
N SER A 110 -3.56 24.59 -2.94
CA SER A 110 -4.61 25.33 -2.24
C SER A 110 -5.56 24.37 -1.54
N THR A 111 -6.03 23.34 -2.23
CA THR A 111 -6.87 22.28 -1.66
C THR A 111 -6.42 20.92 -2.16
N ILE A 112 -6.63 19.91 -1.33
CA ILE A 112 -6.45 18.51 -1.65
C ILE A 112 -7.64 17.72 -1.11
N SER A 113 -8.25 16.87 -1.95
CA SER A 113 -9.39 16.05 -1.55
C SER A 113 -8.99 14.96 -0.55
N ARG A 114 -9.98 14.34 0.08
CA ARG A 114 -9.76 13.05 0.74
C ARG A 114 -9.40 12.01 -0.32
N PRO A 115 -8.54 11.02 0.02
CA PRO A 115 -8.27 9.92 -0.89
C PRO A 115 -9.55 9.15 -1.23
N TYR A 116 -9.69 8.76 -2.49
CA TYR A 116 -10.80 7.94 -2.97
C TYR A 116 -10.28 6.81 -3.86
N LEU A 117 -11.12 5.82 -4.12
CA LEU A 117 -10.79 4.67 -4.97
C LEU A 117 -11.47 4.82 -6.32
N GLU A 118 -10.68 4.73 -7.39
CA GLU A 118 -11.17 4.78 -8.75
C GLU A 118 -10.23 4.00 -9.70
N TYR A 119 -10.78 3.44 -10.78
CA TYR A 119 -9.96 2.81 -11.81
C TYR A 119 -9.02 3.82 -12.46
N ARG A 120 -7.83 3.33 -12.86
CA ARG A 120 -6.87 4.14 -13.58
C ARG A 120 -7.44 4.59 -14.92
N ILE A 121 -7.30 5.87 -15.26
CA ILE A 121 -7.57 6.40 -16.58
C ILE A 121 -6.33 6.12 -17.43
N ALA A 122 -6.51 5.32 -18.49
CA ALA A 122 -5.47 5.13 -19.50
C ALA A 122 -5.57 6.26 -20.53
N ASP A 123 -4.45 6.88 -20.86
CA ASP A 123 -4.33 7.85 -21.96
C ASP A 123 -4.27 7.13 -23.32
#